data_c4bb58672a4db4903ed0007a9f69fd3c
#
_entry.id   c4bb58672a4db4903ed0007a9f69fd3c
#
_cell.length_a   1.000
_cell.length_b   1.000
_cell.length_c   1.000
_cell.angle_alpha   90.00
_cell.angle_beta   90.00
_cell.angle_gamma   90.00
#
_symmetry.space_group_name_H-M   'P 1'
#
loop_
_entity.id
_entity.type
_entity.pdbx_description
1 polymer ?
#
loop_
_entity_poly.entity_id
_entity_poly.type
_entity_poly.pdbx_seq_one_letter_code
_entity_poly.pdbx_strand_id
1 'polypeptide(L)'
;MTQQLWDVVIVGAGPIGGRCATLLAERGHSVLLLEEHNEIGRPFQCAGLVNPRAMRSVSLEDTILQEIDGALIHGPSGTLVPVGEKNNPRTYVVCRKRFDQGVVQQSLQAGAEIWLNSMPVDASVDVDEVKLTINKDNEIIELKCKLLLGCDGAHSWTRRYFKMGKPKELMIGFQVEVVGYQSDDRWLEMYSGSKIAPGFFAWVIPSGFDTHRIGIWSTAEHLNGRSVEQCYHDLINHPLWAERFRDIQETARYCGPIPCGMVKNPVKNRVMLIGDAAGMSKPTTGGGIGPGFKQIEMIIGELSTAINNNQLSQKQLQKITSKKWHEMKRTQDKARALRDLLVSNCTDEELDLHFENFSKPEVLQLINSVGDIEKPVPLGMALLKKVPAFRKLALKAGVKLLFT
;
A
#
# COMPACT_ATOMS: atom_id res chain seq x y z
N MET A 1 -17.33 -13.82 -36.54
CA MET A 1 -17.14 -14.46 -35.23
C MET A 1 -17.72 -13.55 -34.18
N THR A 2 -18.64 -14.01 -33.32
CA THR A 2 -19.14 -13.20 -32.20
C THR A 2 -17.99 -12.97 -31.24
N GLN A 3 -17.67 -11.72 -30.97
CA GLN A 3 -16.61 -11.34 -30.04
C GLN A 3 -16.99 -11.85 -28.64
N GLN A 4 -16.07 -12.54 -27.95
CA GLN A 4 -16.31 -13.11 -26.61
C GLN A 4 -16.67 -12.00 -25.63
N LEU A 5 -17.77 -12.16 -24.89
CA LEU A 5 -18.15 -11.29 -23.78
C LEU A 5 -17.57 -11.86 -22.48
N TRP A 6 -16.59 -11.18 -21.90
CA TRP A 6 -16.05 -11.53 -20.58
C TRP A 6 -17.00 -11.12 -19.48
N ASP A 7 -17.10 -11.88 -18.42
CA ASP A 7 -17.80 -11.43 -17.24
C ASP A 7 -17.06 -10.27 -16.59
N VAL A 8 -15.72 -10.38 -16.48
CA VAL A 8 -14.87 -9.35 -15.87
C VAL A 8 -13.56 -9.18 -16.63
N VAL A 9 -13.22 -7.94 -16.93
CA VAL A 9 -11.87 -7.55 -17.33
C VAL A 9 -11.22 -6.77 -16.19
N ILE A 10 -10.00 -7.15 -15.84
CA ILE A 10 -9.20 -6.54 -14.78
C ILE A 10 -7.99 -5.86 -15.42
N VAL A 11 -7.81 -4.57 -15.18
CA VAL A 11 -6.64 -3.82 -15.61
C VAL A 11 -5.61 -3.82 -14.51
N GLY A 12 -4.42 -4.34 -14.79
CA GLY A 12 -3.30 -4.51 -13.87
C GLY A 12 -3.25 -5.91 -13.24
N ALA A 13 -2.20 -6.66 -13.55
CA ALA A 13 -1.93 -8.00 -13.00
C ALA A 13 -0.91 -7.98 -11.85
N GLY A 14 -0.93 -6.93 -11.03
CA GLY A 14 -0.27 -6.91 -9.73
C GLY A 14 -1.02 -7.79 -8.71
N PRO A 15 -0.57 -7.82 -7.44
CA PRO A 15 -1.15 -8.70 -6.42
C PRO A 15 -2.66 -8.48 -6.21
N ILE A 16 -3.13 -7.24 -6.35
CA ILE A 16 -4.55 -6.93 -6.18
C ILE A 16 -5.37 -7.49 -7.35
N GLY A 17 -4.92 -7.27 -8.60
CA GLY A 17 -5.58 -7.80 -9.79
C GLY A 17 -5.61 -9.33 -9.80
N GLY A 18 -4.48 -9.96 -9.50
CA GLY A 18 -4.39 -11.42 -9.39
C GLY A 18 -5.34 -11.98 -8.33
N ARG A 19 -5.40 -11.37 -7.12
CA ARG A 19 -6.34 -11.80 -6.07
C ARG A 19 -7.80 -11.62 -6.48
N CYS A 20 -8.14 -10.51 -7.13
CA CYS A 20 -9.49 -10.29 -7.67
C CYS A 20 -9.84 -11.37 -8.69
N ALA A 21 -8.93 -11.67 -9.61
CA ALA A 21 -9.12 -12.68 -10.65
C ALA A 21 -9.33 -14.07 -10.05
N THR A 22 -8.49 -14.49 -9.08
CA THR A 22 -8.65 -15.76 -8.37
C THR A 22 -10.05 -15.88 -7.78
N LEU A 23 -10.46 -14.91 -6.98
CA LEU A 23 -11.74 -14.96 -6.27
C LEU A 23 -12.96 -14.95 -7.19
N LEU A 24 -12.85 -14.32 -8.36
CA LEU A 24 -13.92 -14.30 -9.36
C LEU A 24 -13.96 -15.56 -10.19
N ALA A 25 -12.80 -16.06 -10.66
CA ALA A 25 -12.69 -17.29 -11.43
C ALA A 25 -13.14 -18.51 -10.62
N GLU A 26 -12.77 -18.61 -9.33
CA GLU A 26 -13.27 -19.63 -8.40
C GLU A 26 -14.81 -19.65 -8.26
N ARG A 27 -15.47 -18.56 -8.62
CA ARG A 27 -16.94 -18.43 -8.63
C ARG A 27 -17.57 -18.67 -10.01
N GLY A 28 -16.77 -19.14 -10.96
CA GLY A 28 -17.21 -19.51 -12.30
C GLY A 28 -17.36 -18.34 -13.28
N HIS A 29 -16.82 -17.15 -12.97
CA HIS A 29 -16.81 -16.05 -13.91
C HIS A 29 -15.69 -16.20 -14.93
N SER A 30 -15.95 -15.82 -16.19
CA SER A 30 -14.90 -15.63 -17.20
C SER A 30 -14.13 -14.32 -16.89
N VAL A 31 -12.84 -14.45 -16.59
CA VAL A 31 -11.99 -13.34 -16.13
C VAL A 31 -10.78 -13.19 -17.03
N LEU A 32 -10.54 -11.97 -17.52
CA LEU A 32 -9.34 -11.60 -18.24
C LEU A 32 -8.56 -10.54 -17.46
N LEU A 33 -7.26 -10.81 -17.19
CA LEU A 33 -6.32 -9.81 -16.69
C LEU A 33 -5.56 -9.18 -17.84
N LEU A 34 -5.41 -7.85 -17.81
CA LEU A 34 -4.56 -7.08 -18.71
C LEU A 34 -3.36 -6.55 -17.92
N GLU A 35 -2.15 -6.78 -18.43
CA GLU A 35 -0.90 -6.28 -17.87
C GLU A 35 -0.11 -5.53 -18.93
N GLU A 36 0.29 -4.30 -18.61
CA GLU A 36 1.03 -3.44 -19.56
C GLU A 36 2.46 -3.91 -19.82
N HIS A 37 3.07 -4.64 -18.89
CA HIS A 37 4.43 -5.14 -18.99
C HIS A 37 4.48 -6.55 -19.60
N ASN A 38 5.66 -6.93 -20.05
CA ASN A 38 5.93 -8.27 -20.58
C ASN A 38 6.21 -9.32 -19.48
N GLU A 39 6.29 -8.90 -18.23
CA GLU A 39 6.61 -9.77 -17.08
C GLU A 39 5.88 -9.29 -15.82
N ILE A 40 5.26 -10.24 -15.10
CA ILE A 40 4.60 -9.97 -13.81
C ILE A 40 5.64 -9.65 -12.72
N GLY A 41 5.35 -8.63 -11.90
CA GLY A 41 6.22 -8.21 -10.81
C GLY A 41 7.42 -7.37 -11.24
N ARG A 42 7.41 -6.84 -12.45
CA ARG A 42 8.37 -5.86 -13.00
C ARG A 42 7.62 -4.63 -13.54
N PRO A 43 8.23 -3.43 -13.45
CA PRO A 43 9.41 -3.08 -12.65
C PRO A 43 9.14 -3.25 -11.15
N PHE A 44 10.20 -3.52 -10.37
CA PHE A 44 10.11 -3.65 -8.92
C PHE A 44 9.97 -2.26 -8.27
N GLN A 45 8.93 -2.02 -7.49
CA GLN A 45 8.60 -0.69 -6.97
C GLN A 45 8.08 -0.72 -5.52
N CYS A 46 8.54 -1.64 -4.69
CA CYS A 46 7.95 -1.82 -3.37
C CYS A 46 8.98 -2.27 -2.32
N ALA A 47 8.81 -1.82 -1.08
CA ALA A 47 9.60 -2.29 0.06
C ALA A 47 9.42 -3.79 0.36
N GLY A 48 8.35 -4.41 -0.15
CA GLY A 48 8.13 -5.86 -0.07
C GLY A 48 7.56 -6.33 1.25
N LEU A 49 7.02 -5.44 2.08
CA LEU A 49 6.41 -5.82 3.35
C LEU A 49 4.98 -6.35 3.15
N VAL A 50 4.74 -7.58 3.58
CA VAL A 50 3.43 -8.25 3.54
C VAL A 50 3.06 -8.69 4.95
N ASN A 51 1.88 -8.30 5.42
CA ASN A 51 1.42 -8.69 6.74
C ASN A 51 0.96 -10.15 6.79
N PRO A 52 0.97 -10.80 7.98
CA PRO A 52 0.62 -12.21 8.12
C PRO A 52 -0.82 -12.54 7.63
N ARG A 53 -1.76 -11.60 7.71
CA ARG A 53 -3.12 -11.82 7.22
C ARG A 53 -3.15 -11.89 5.69
N ALA A 54 -2.49 -10.95 5.01
CA ALA A 54 -2.42 -10.97 3.55
C ALA A 54 -1.67 -12.21 3.04
N MET A 55 -0.60 -12.62 3.73
CA MET A 55 0.12 -13.86 3.41
C MET A 55 -0.79 -15.08 3.51
N ARG A 56 -1.51 -15.25 4.63
CA ARG A 56 -2.48 -16.35 4.80
C ARG A 56 -3.59 -16.36 3.76
N SER A 57 -3.96 -15.20 3.19
CA SER A 57 -4.99 -15.15 2.14
C SER A 57 -4.55 -15.79 0.83
N VAL A 58 -3.24 -15.93 0.61
CA VAL A 58 -2.67 -16.44 -0.66
C VAL A 58 -1.73 -17.63 -0.46
N SER A 59 -1.31 -17.95 0.76
CA SER A 59 -0.42 -19.09 1.09
C SER A 59 0.83 -19.14 0.22
N LEU A 60 1.59 -18.04 0.18
CA LEU A 60 2.82 -17.88 -0.60
C LEU A 60 4.04 -17.68 0.32
N GLU A 61 4.10 -18.44 1.40
CA GLU A 61 5.18 -18.38 2.40
C GLU A 61 6.56 -18.68 1.80
N ASP A 62 6.62 -19.44 0.70
CA ASP A 62 7.85 -19.71 -0.06
C ASP A 62 8.48 -18.47 -0.72
N THR A 63 7.73 -17.37 -0.77
CA THR A 63 8.21 -16.08 -1.27
C THR A 63 8.86 -15.20 -0.19
N ILE A 64 8.78 -15.61 1.09
CA ILE A 64 9.37 -14.89 2.23
C ILE A 64 10.88 -14.94 2.12
N LEU A 65 11.50 -13.78 2.18
CA LEU A 65 12.95 -13.60 2.26
C LEU A 65 13.40 -13.45 3.72
N GLN A 66 12.58 -12.74 4.53
CA GLN A 66 12.89 -12.45 5.92
C GLN A 66 11.60 -12.29 6.74
N GLU A 67 11.59 -12.82 7.96
CA GLU A 67 10.58 -12.55 8.96
C GLU A 67 10.99 -11.36 9.83
N ILE A 68 10.09 -10.45 10.13
CA ILE A 68 10.37 -9.25 10.91
C ILE A 68 9.54 -9.26 12.20
N ASP A 69 10.24 -9.26 13.32
CA ASP A 69 9.66 -9.27 14.66
C ASP A 69 9.28 -7.86 15.16
N GLY A 70 9.97 -6.83 14.65
CA GLY A 70 9.74 -5.47 15.12
C GLY A 70 10.51 -4.41 14.34
N ALA A 71 10.55 -3.22 14.96
CA ALA A 71 11.23 -2.05 14.41
C ALA A 71 12.07 -1.35 15.47
N LEU A 72 13.26 -0.91 15.08
CA LEU A 72 14.10 0.02 15.82
C LEU A 72 13.83 1.43 15.25
N ILE A 73 13.12 2.27 15.99
CA ILE A 73 12.68 3.57 15.51
C ILE A 73 13.56 4.66 16.12
N HIS A 74 14.27 5.39 15.27
CA HIS A 74 15.19 6.48 15.65
C HIS A 74 14.50 7.83 15.51
N GLY A 75 14.50 8.61 16.60
CA GLY A 75 14.12 10.01 16.62
C GLY A 75 15.21 10.90 16.00
N PRO A 76 14.92 12.19 15.74
CA PRO A 76 15.87 13.11 15.10
C PRO A 76 17.21 13.25 15.84
N SER A 77 17.20 13.27 17.18
CA SER A 77 18.41 13.33 18.02
C SER A 77 19.05 11.97 18.33
N GLY A 78 18.52 10.86 17.75
CA GLY A 78 19.04 9.52 17.95
C GLY A 78 18.36 8.72 19.08
N THR A 79 17.34 9.27 19.74
CA THR A 79 16.54 8.52 20.71
C THR A 79 15.95 7.26 20.07
N LEU A 80 16.21 6.08 20.65
CA LEU A 80 15.79 4.79 20.13
C LEU A 80 14.52 4.28 20.82
N VAL A 81 13.54 3.88 20.01
CA VAL A 81 12.29 3.24 20.47
C VAL A 81 12.19 1.87 19.83
N PRO A 82 12.51 0.76 20.54
CA PRO A 82 12.36 -0.60 20.03
C PRO A 82 10.91 -1.06 20.16
N VAL A 83 10.25 -1.35 19.03
CA VAL A 83 8.85 -1.79 18.98
C VAL A 83 8.79 -3.19 18.41
N GLY A 84 8.24 -4.12 19.14
CA GLY A 84 8.12 -5.52 18.73
C GLY A 84 8.52 -6.48 19.84
N GLU A 85 8.52 -7.75 19.54
CA GLU A 85 8.86 -8.83 20.46
C GLU A 85 9.60 -9.92 19.69
N LYS A 86 10.75 -10.33 20.19
CA LYS A 86 11.62 -11.33 19.57
C LYS A 86 10.85 -12.64 19.35
N ASN A 87 11.05 -13.26 18.19
CA ASN A 87 10.40 -14.52 17.76
C ASN A 87 8.87 -14.41 17.62
N ASN A 88 8.35 -13.20 17.39
CA ASN A 88 6.93 -12.94 17.16
C ASN A 88 6.74 -12.11 15.86
N PRO A 89 6.80 -12.74 14.67
CA PRO A 89 6.77 -12.03 13.39
C PRO A 89 5.55 -11.12 13.23
N ARG A 90 5.80 -9.84 13.01
CA ARG A 90 4.76 -8.81 12.77
C ARG A 90 4.52 -8.57 11.29
N THR A 91 5.52 -8.84 10.46
CA THR A 91 5.43 -8.70 9.00
C THR A 91 6.48 -9.57 8.32
N TYR A 92 6.30 -9.82 7.04
CA TYR A 92 7.24 -10.58 6.20
C TYR A 92 7.80 -9.69 5.11
N VAL A 93 9.09 -9.81 4.86
CA VAL A 93 9.73 -9.25 3.66
C VAL A 93 9.68 -10.32 2.58
N VAL A 94 9.10 -9.99 1.43
CA VAL A 94 8.95 -10.96 0.33
C VAL A 94 9.74 -10.56 -0.90
N CYS A 95 10.08 -11.55 -1.72
CA CYS A 95 10.44 -11.33 -3.10
C CYS A 95 9.18 -10.93 -3.89
N ARG A 96 8.98 -9.63 -4.14
CA ARG A 96 7.77 -9.11 -4.79
C ARG A 96 7.52 -9.72 -6.16
N LYS A 97 8.58 -9.97 -6.94
CA LYS A 97 8.43 -10.65 -8.23
C LYS A 97 7.78 -12.02 -8.04
N ARG A 98 8.35 -12.87 -7.17
CA ARG A 98 7.81 -14.22 -6.90
C ARG A 98 6.41 -14.16 -6.28
N PHE A 99 6.20 -13.23 -5.34
CA PHE A 99 4.90 -13.06 -4.70
C PHE A 99 3.81 -12.66 -5.71
N ASP A 100 4.06 -11.64 -6.54
CA ASP A 100 3.10 -11.18 -7.53
C ASP A 100 2.83 -12.26 -8.60
N GLN A 101 3.88 -12.95 -9.06
CA GLN A 101 3.75 -14.10 -9.96
C GLN A 101 2.94 -15.24 -9.33
N GLY A 102 3.16 -15.57 -8.06
CA GLY A 102 2.42 -16.59 -7.34
C GLY A 102 0.93 -16.26 -7.22
N VAL A 103 0.59 -15.00 -6.90
CA VAL A 103 -0.82 -14.57 -6.84
C VAL A 103 -1.49 -14.65 -8.21
N VAL A 104 -0.80 -14.25 -9.28
CA VAL A 104 -1.33 -14.37 -10.65
C VAL A 104 -1.44 -15.83 -11.08
N GLN A 105 -0.47 -16.67 -10.74
CA GLN A 105 -0.52 -18.11 -11.04
C GLN A 105 -1.75 -18.76 -10.41
N GLN A 106 -2.11 -18.40 -9.18
CA GLN A 106 -3.35 -18.88 -8.56
C GLN A 106 -4.58 -18.48 -9.37
N SER A 107 -4.62 -17.30 -9.95
CA SER A 107 -5.73 -16.87 -10.79
C SER A 107 -5.84 -17.68 -12.09
N LEU A 108 -4.71 -18.02 -12.71
CA LEU A 108 -4.66 -18.88 -13.89
C LEU A 108 -5.12 -20.32 -13.57
N GLN A 109 -4.70 -20.85 -12.40
CA GLN A 109 -5.16 -22.16 -11.92
C GLN A 109 -6.65 -22.18 -11.62
N ALA A 110 -7.23 -21.05 -11.22
CA ALA A 110 -8.68 -20.89 -11.03
C ALA A 110 -9.46 -20.72 -12.35
N GLY A 111 -8.78 -20.61 -13.50
CA GLY A 111 -9.39 -20.48 -14.82
C GLY A 111 -9.46 -19.07 -15.39
N ALA A 112 -8.78 -18.08 -14.79
CA ALA A 112 -8.63 -16.78 -15.40
C ALA A 112 -7.64 -16.82 -16.58
N GLU A 113 -7.76 -15.87 -17.51
CA GLU A 113 -6.79 -15.63 -18.58
C GLU A 113 -5.98 -14.37 -18.32
N ILE A 114 -4.76 -14.28 -18.86
CA ILE A 114 -3.91 -13.10 -18.80
C ILE A 114 -3.39 -12.73 -20.18
N TRP A 115 -3.40 -11.43 -20.48
CA TRP A 115 -2.70 -10.84 -21.62
C TRP A 115 -1.61 -9.90 -21.11
N LEU A 116 -0.37 -10.25 -21.37
CA LEU A 116 0.81 -9.38 -21.16
C LEU A 116 0.93 -8.38 -22.32
N ASN A 117 1.77 -7.36 -22.17
CA ASN A 117 1.96 -6.26 -23.12
C ASN A 117 0.62 -5.65 -23.57
N SER A 118 -0.35 -5.57 -22.66
CA SER A 118 -1.74 -5.24 -22.97
C SER A 118 -2.24 -4.11 -22.09
N MET A 119 -2.55 -2.97 -22.70
CA MET A 119 -3.01 -1.78 -22.00
C MET A 119 -4.29 -1.23 -22.66
N PRO A 120 -5.34 -0.90 -21.90
CA PRO A 120 -6.50 -0.22 -22.45
C PRO A 120 -6.13 1.20 -22.88
N VAL A 121 -6.60 1.59 -24.06
CA VAL A 121 -6.39 2.92 -24.64
C VAL A 121 -7.68 3.70 -24.78
N ASP A 122 -8.81 3.01 -24.94
CA ASP A 122 -10.14 3.61 -25.02
C ASP A 122 -11.21 2.69 -24.39
N ALA A 123 -12.33 3.26 -23.98
CA ALA A 123 -13.47 2.52 -23.46
C ALA A 123 -14.80 3.27 -23.63
N SER A 124 -15.85 2.51 -23.84
CA SER A 124 -17.22 3.00 -23.75
C SER A 124 -18.06 2.09 -22.84
N VAL A 125 -19.03 2.68 -22.15
CA VAL A 125 -19.90 1.96 -21.21
C VAL A 125 -21.33 2.10 -21.68
N ASP A 126 -21.93 0.97 -22.03
CA ASP A 126 -23.36 0.86 -22.34
C ASP A 126 -24.16 0.32 -21.14
N VAL A 127 -25.46 0.12 -21.32
CA VAL A 127 -26.33 -0.44 -20.26
C VAL A 127 -25.91 -1.87 -19.90
N ASP A 128 -25.47 -2.67 -20.88
CA ASP A 128 -25.23 -4.11 -20.72
C ASP A 128 -23.76 -4.50 -20.72
N GLU A 129 -22.86 -3.68 -21.26
CA GLU A 129 -21.48 -4.03 -21.45
C GLU A 129 -20.53 -2.82 -21.35
N VAL A 130 -19.25 -3.11 -21.14
CA VAL A 130 -18.12 -2.20 -21.36
C VAL A 130 -17.41 -2.68 -22.61
N LYS A 131 -17.21 -1.80 -23.58
CA LYS A 131 -16.35 -2.03 -24.75
C LYS A 131 -15.01 -1.41 -24.48
N LEU A 132 -13.94 -2.15 -24.70
CA LEU A 132 -12.56 -1.74 -24.48
C LEU A 132 -11.79 -1.85 -25.78
N THR A 133 -11.01 -0.83 -26.07
CA THR A 133 -9.96 -0.85 -27.08
C THR A 133 -8.63 -1.06 -26.38
N ILE A 134 -7.94 -2.15 -26.69
CA ILE A 134 -6.69 -2.58 -26.07
C ILE A 134 -5.56 -2.44 -27.08
N ASN A 135 -4.45 -1.85 -26.66
CA ASN A 135 -3.17 -1.99 -27.36
C ASN A 135 -2.48 -3.23 -26.77
N LYS A 136 -2.36 -4.29 -27.56
CA LYS A 136 -1.65 -5.52 -27.20
C LYS A 136 -0.54 -5.76 -28.20
N ASP A 137 0.71 -5.77 -27.75
CA ASP A 137 1.90 -5.97 -28.60
C ASP A 137 1.93 -5.02 -29.82
N ASN A 138 1.44 -3.78 -29.66
CA ASN A 138 1.23 -2.74 -30.69
C ASN A 138 0.08 -3.04 -31.68
N GLU A 139 -0.73 -4.03 -31.46
CA GLU A 139 -1.96 -4.27 -32.20
C GLU A 139 -3.18 -3.75 -31.44
N ILE A 140 -4.13 -3.18 -32.15
CA ILE A 140 -5.38 -2.70 -31.58
C ILE A 140 -6.42 -3.82 -31.61
N ILE A 141 -6.88 -4.21 -30.42
CA ILE A 141 -7.87 -5.26 -30.24
C ILE A 141 -9.09 -4.67 -29.52
N GLU A 142 -10.27 -4.97 -30.01
CA GLU A 142 -11.53 -4.67 -29.28
C GLU A 142 -11.97 -5.88 -28.47
N LEU A 143 -12.45 -5.64 -27.27
CA LEU A 143 -13.06 -6.66 -26.41
C LEU A 143 -14.23 -6.10 -25.61
N LYS A 144 -15.04 -6.98 -25.05
CA LYS A 144 -16.24 -6.63 -24.29
C LYS A 144 -16.26 -7.33 -22.93
N CYS A 145 -16.76 -6.63 -21.91
CA CYS A 145 -16.99 -7.25 -20.61
C CYS A 145 -18.26 -6.69 -19.93
N LYS A 146 -18.77 -7.44 -18.96
CA LYS A 146 -19.89 -6.95 -18.11
C LYS A 146 -19.40 -5.95 -17.07
N LEU A 147 -18.21 -6.17 -16.49
CA LEU A 147 -17.61 -5.35 -15.44
C LEU A 147 -16.12 -5.11 -15.73
N LEU A 148 -15.69 -3.87 -15.57
CA LEU A 148 -14.28 -3.47 -15.61
C LEU A 148 -13.78 -3.19 -14.19
N LEU A 149 -12.72 -3.88 -13.76
CA LEU A 149 -12.02 -3.61 -12.50
C LEU A 149 -10.68 -2.92 -12.76
N GLY A 150 -10.48 -1.73 -12.20
CA GLY A 150 -9.20 -1.03 -12.20
C GLY A 150 -8.37 -1.44 -10.98
N CYS A 151 -7.37 -2.29 -11.20
CA CYS A 151 -6.35 -2.71 -10.24
C CYS A 151 -4.95 -2.23 -10.66
N ASP A 152 -4.91 -1.18 -11.45
CA ASP A 152 -3.80 -0.64 -12.24
C ASP A 152 -2.94 0.39 -11.47
N GLY A 153 -2.86 0.23 -10.16
CA GLY A 153 -1.87 0.89 -9.30
C GLY A 153 -2.01 2.41 -9.20
N ALA A 154 -0.90 3.05 -8.82
CA ALA A 154 -0.89 4.48 -8.49
C ALA A 154 -1.21 5.38 -9.70
N HIS A 155 -0.72 5.01 -10.88
CA HIS A 155 -0.94 5.75 -12.13
C HIS A 155 -2.24 5.39 -12.83
N SER A 156 -3.11 4.63 -12.22
CA SER A 156 -4.35 4.06 -12.76
C SER A 156 -4.91 4.78 -13.99
N TRP A 157 -4.86 4.11 -15.13
CA TRP A 157 -5.55 4.51 -16.36
C TRP A 157 -7.06 4.52 -16.12
N THR A 158 -7.61 3.47 -15.51
CA THR A 158 -9.05 3.33 -15.23
C THR A 158 -9.57 4.52 -14.44
N ARG A 159 -8.88 4.90 -13.34
CA ARG A 159 -9.29 6.05 -12.53
C ARG A 159 -9.30 7.35 -13.32
N ARG A 160 -8.25 7.61 -14.12
CA ARG A 160 -8.11 8.84 -14.91
C ARG A 160 -9.09 8.90 -16.05
N TYR A 161 -9.20 7.81 -16.82
CA TYR A 161 -10.08 7.71 -17.98
C TYR A 161 -11.54 7.95 -17.57
N PHE A 162 -12.01 7.25 -16.55
CA PHE A 162 -13.38 7.38 -16.05
C PHE A 162 -13.59 8.58 -15.09
N LYS A 163 -12.60 9.44 -14.90
CA LYS A 163 -12.68 10.64 -14.04
C LYS A 163 -13.26 10.32 -12.64
N MET A 164 -12.69 9.32 -11.96
CA MET A 164 -13.16 8.80 -10.67
C MET A 164 -12.53 9.50 -9.46
N GLY A 165 -11.97 10.69 -9.66
CA GLY A 165 -11.34 11.50 -8.62
C GLY A 165 -9.84 11.21 -8.47
N LYS A 166 -9.24 11.81 -7.43
CA LYS A 166 -7.81 11.65 -7.10
C LYS A 166 -7.66 11.19 -5.65
N PRO A 167 -6.62 10.42 -5.32
CA PRO A 167 -6.21 10.19 -3.94
C PRO A 167 -5.96 11.54 -3.22
N LYS A 168 -6.20 11.58 -1.91
CA LYS A 168 -6.04 12.82 -1.14
C LYS A 168 -4.59 13.27 -1.06
N GLU A 169 -3.66 12.31 -1.01
CA GLU A 169 -2.22 12.51 -0.97
C GLU A 169 -1.55 11.62 -2.01
N LEU A 170 -0.55 12.14 -2.67
CA LEU A 170 0.37 11.38 -3.50
C LEU A 170 1.76 11.53 -2.89
N MET A 171 2.23 10.45 -2.27
CA MET A 171 3.56 10.39 -1.69
C MET A 171 4.57 10.08 -2.79
N ILE A 172 5.79 10.54 -2.60
CA ILE A 172 6.93 10.20 -3.44
C ILE A 172 7.79 9.23 -2.61
N GLY A 173 7.94 8.00 -3.09
CA GLY A 173 8.81 6.99 -2.49
C GLY A 173 10.08 6.83 -3.30
N PHE A 174 11.22 6.73 -2.60
CA PHE A 174 12.51 6.40 -3.18
C PHE A 174 13.11 5.25 -2.38
N GLN A 175 13.72 4.28 -3.05
CA GLN A 175 14.35 3.14 -2.41
C GLN A 175 15.56 2.67 -3.20
N VAL A 176 16.59 2.26 -2.48
CA VAL A 176 17.74 1.53 -3.03
C VAL A 176 17.80 0.14 -2.42
N GLU A 177 18.31 -0.82 -3.19
CA GLU A 177 18.76 -2.10 -2.65
C GLU A 177 20.29 -2.04 -2.47
N VAL A 178 20.78 -2.51 -1.33
CA VAL A 178 22.20 -2.47 -0.98
C VAL A 178 22.66 -3.79 -0.40
N VAL A 179 23.98 -4.04 -0.46
CA VAL A 179 24.71 -5.01 0.33
C VAL A 179 25.66 -4.30 1.28
N GLY A 180 26.18 -4.99 2.30
CA GLY A 180 27.18 -4.46 3.24
C GLY A 180 26.62 -3.65 4.41
N TYR A 181 25.31 -3.55 4.57
CA TYR A 181 24.70 -2.93 5.77
C TYR A 181 24.62 -3.97 6.90
N GLN A 182 25.06 -3.59 8.11
CA GLN A 182 25.05 -4.46 9.28
C GLN A 182 23.85 -4.17 10.17
N SER A 183 22.92 -5.12 10.29
CA SER A 183 21.74 -5.01 11.15
C SER A 183 21.38 -6.34 11.82
N ASP A 184 20.42 -6.31 12.74
CA ASP A 184 19.70 -7.52 13.15
C ASP A 184 18.64 -7.85 12.09
N ASP A 185 18.77 -8.99 11.42
CA ASP A 185 17.93 -9.39 10.29
C ASP A 185 16.44 -9.55 10.63
N ARG A 186 16.10 -9.63 11.90
CA ARG A 186 14.69 -9.74 12.33
C ARG A 186 14.05 -8.42 12.71
N TRP A 187 14.82 -7.31 12.63
CA TRP A 187 14.33 -5.97 12.96
C TRP A 187 14.54 -5.02 11.78
N LEU A 188 13.47 -4.33 11.39
CA LEU A 188 13.65 -3.20 10.48
C LEU A 188 14.05 -1.95 11.27
N GLU A 189 14.70 -1.03 10.61
CA GLU A 189 15.05 0.26 11.20
C GLU A 189 14.24 1.38 10.54
N MET A 190 13.84 2.35 11.34
CA MET A 190 13.13 3.55 10.87
C MET A 190 13.86 4.78 11.40
N TYR A 191 13.98 5.80 10.58
CA TYR A 191 14.65 7.05 10.90
C TYR A 191 13.73 8.23 10.65
N SER A 192 13.65 9.14 11.62
CA SER A 192 12.80 10.34 11.57
C SER A 192 13.65 11.61 11.62
N GLY A 193 13.12 12.70 11.11
CA GLY A 193 13.74 14.01 11.15
C GLY A 193 13.53 14.80 9.87
N SER A 194 13.41 16.11 10.00
CA SER A 194 13.08 17.03 8.89
C SER A 194 14.15 17.04 7.78
N LYS A 195 15.39 16.73 8.13
CA LYS A 195 16.49 16.68 7.18
C LYS A 195 16.48 15.42 6.33
N ILE A 196 16.17 14.26 6.94
CA ILE A 196 16.30 12.94 6.30
C ILE A 196 14.99 12.40 5.75
N ALA A 197 13.85 12.70 6.40
CA ALA A 197 12.54 12.19 5.99
C ALA A 197 11.44 13.19 6.38
N PRO A 198 11.38 14.37 5.77
CA PRO A 198 10.51 15.46 6.21
C PRO A 198 9.04 15.03 6.24
N GLY A 199 8.41 15.17 7.42
CA GLY A 199 7.01 14.81 7.68
C GLY A 199 6.71 13.30 7.78
N PHE A 200 7.73 12.43 7.59
CA PHE A 200 7.54 10.97 7.54
C PHE A 200 8.74 10.23 8.14
N PHE A 201 9.16 9.12 7.52
CA PHE A 201 10.30 8.33 7.96
C PHE A 201 11.04 7.72 6.78
N ALA A 202 12.32 7.44 7.00
CA ALA A 202 13.12 6.56 6.18
C ALA A 202 13.17 5.16 6.82
N TRP A 203 13.47 4.13 6.04
CA TRP A 203 13.56 2.75 6.50
C TRP A 203 14.83 2.07 6.03
N VAL A 204 15.29 1.09 6.82
CA VAL A 204 16.20 0.03 6.41
C VAL A 204 15.51 -1.30 6.69
N ILE A 205 15.30 -2.10 5.66
CA ILE A 205 14.57 -3.36 5.74
C ILE A 205 15.50 -4.49 5.30
N PRO A 206 15.86 -5.46 6.17
CA PRO A 206 16.62 -6.63 5.77
C PRO A 206 15.79 -7.44 4.77
N SER A 207 16.41 -7.83 3.64
CA SER A 207 15.74 -8.53 2.54
C SER A 207 16.37 -9.87 2.18
N GLY A 208 17.10 -10.46 3.12
CA GLY A 208 17.78 -11.75 3.00
C GLY A 208 19.11 -11.67 2.25
N PHE A 209 19.96 -12.68 2.41
CA PHE A 209 21.23 -12.81 1.69
C PHE A 209 22.15 -11.58 1.80
N ASP A 210 22.29 -10.99 2.98
CA ASP A 210 23.07 -9.78 3.23
C ASP A 210 22.60 -8.55 2.43
N THR A 211 21.36 -8.56 1.96
CA THR A 211 20.77 -7.45 1.24
C THR A 211 19.79 -6.66 2.11
N HIS A 212 19.77 -5.36 1.90
CA HIS A 212 18.85 -4.45 2.59
C HIS A 212 18.18 -3.50 1.60
N ARG A 213 16.96 -3.07 1.94
CA ARG A 213 16.22 -2.03 1.21
C ARG A 213 16.22 -0.78 2.05
N ILE A 214 16.92 0.25 1.60
CA ILE A 214 16.94 1.55 2.25
C ILE A 214 16.01 2.47 1.46
N GLY A 215 15.05 3.11 2.11
CA GLY A 215 14.13 3.97 1.39
C GLY A 215 13.59 5.10 2.23
N ILE A 216 12.94 6.02 1.55
CA ILE A 216 12.34 7.23 2.10
C ILE A 216 11.04 7.49 1.37
N TRP A 217 10.08 8.02 2.08
CA TRP A 217 8.88 8.57 1.46
C TRP A 217 8.51 9.91 2.09
N SER A 218 7.96 10.79 1.26
CA SER A 218 7.46 12.10 1.70
C SER A 218 6.46 12.67 0.71
N THR A 219 5.85 13.79 1.03
CA THR A 219 5.03 14.57 0.08
C THR A 219 5.86 15.68 -0.53
N ALA A 220 5.45 16.17 -1.71
CA ALA A 220 6.09 17.34 -2.33
C ALA A 220 6.05 18.59 -1.41
N GLU A 221 4.99 18.73 -0.60
CA GLU A 221 4.84 19.82 0.36
C GLU A 221 5.91 19.76 1.45
N HIS A 222 6.10 18.61 2.09
CA HIS A 222 7.13 18.46 3.14
C HIS A 222 8.54 18.49 2.58
N LEU A 223 8.76 18.01 1.37
CA LEU A 223 10.06 18.09 0.69
C LEU A 223 10.48 19.53 0.41
N ASN A 224 9.54 20.45 0.23
CA ASN A 224 9.80 21.88 0.04
C ASN A 224 10.90 22.17 -1.00
N GLY A 225 10.78 21.55 -2.18
CA GLY A 225 11.74 21.69 -3.28
C GLY A 225 12.96 20.77 -3.24
N ARG A 226 13.15 19.99 -2.16
CA ARG A 226 14.17 18.93 -2.10
C ARG A 226 13.71 17.68 -2.82
N SER A 227 14.63 16.86 -3.30
CA SER A 227 14.31 15.54 -3.81
C SER A 227 14.36 14.49 -2.68
N VAL A 228 13.63 13.37 -2.86
CA VAL A 228 13.75 12.22 -1.95
C VAL A 228 15.13 11.57 -2.00
N GLU A 229 15.85 11.68 -3.12
CA GLU A 229 17.23 11.23 -3.25
C GLU A 229 18.19 12.09 -2.41
N GLN A 230 18.00 13.40 -2.35
CA GLN A 230 18.76 14.27 -1.43
C GLN A 230 18.53 13.85 0.03
N CYS A 231 17.29 13.53 0.41
CA CYS A 231 17.00 13.03 1.75
C CYS A 231 17.69 11.69 2.04
N TYR A 232 17.80 10.79 1.04
CA TYR A 232 18.57 9.56 1.16
C TYR A 232 20.06 9.86 1.40
N HIS A 233 20.66 10.77 0.65
CA HIS A 233 22.04 11.18 0.86
C HIS A 233 22.25 11.83 2.24
N ASP A 234 21.30 12.61 2.72
CA ASP A 234 21.36 13.18 4.06
C ASP A 234 21.26 12.10 5.17
N LEU A 235 20.51 11.02 4.94
CA LEU A 235 20.44 9.89 5.86
C LEU A 235 21.78 9.14 5.95
N ILE A 236 22.33 8.71 4.81
CA ILE A 236 23.55 7.90 4.81
C ILE A 236 24.80 8.68 5.24
N ASN A 237 24.75 10.02 5.18
CA ASN A 237 25.82 10.90 5.66
C ASN A 237 25.47 11.59 7.00
N HIS A 238 24.40 11.17 7.67
CA HIS A 238 23.97 11.81 8.91
C HIS A 238 25.00 11.57 10.04
N PRO A 239 25.42 12.61 10.79
CA PRO A 239 26.45 12.46 11.82
C PRO A 239 26.21 11.34 12.84
N LEU A 240 24.95 11.07 13.17
CA LEU A 240 24.59 10.00 14.12
C LEU A 240 24.63 8.60 13.51
N TRP A 241 24.49 8.44 12.20
CA TRP A 241 24.23 7.15 11.59
C TRP A 241 25.15 6.80 10.41
N ALA A 242 25.99 7.75 9.91
CA ALA A 242 26.86 7.54 8.74
C ALA A 242 27.74 6.29 8.85
N GLU A 243 28.21 5.99 10.06
CA GLU A 243 29.03 4.82 10.32
C GLU A 243 28.32 3.51 9.94
N ARG A 244 27.00 3.42 10.12
CA ARG A 244 26.17 2.25 9.77
C ARG A 244 26.05 2.05 8.27
N PHE A 245 26.23 3.11 7.49
CA PHE A 245 26.08 3.11 6.03
C PHE A 245 27.42 3.15 5.29
N ARG A 246 28.56 3.08 6.00
CA ARG A 246 29.90 3.29 5.42
C ARG A 246 30.20 2.30 4.29
N ASP A 247 29.86 1.03 4.49
CA ASP A 247 30.29 -0.07 3.63
C ASP A 247 29.20 -0.51 2.64
N ILE A 248 28.09 0.24 2.55
CA ILE A 248 27.00 -0.12 1.65
C ILE A 248 27.40 0.07 0.18
N GLN A 249 26.95 -0.86 -0.65
CA GLN A 249 27.04 -0.79 -2.10
C GLN A 249 25.63 -0.94 -2.71
N GLU A 250 25.23 0.03 -3.52
CA GLU A 250 23.94 -0.01 -4.20
C GLU A 250 23.93 -1.04 -5.34
N THR A 251 22.88 -1.85 -5.39
CA THR A 251 22.65 -2.85 -6.44
C THR A 251 21.48 -2.47 -7.34
N ALA A 252 20.50 -1.71 -6.83
CA ALA A 252 19.35 -1.22 -7.58
C ALA A 252 18.73 0.02 -6.91
N ARG A 253 17.99 0.82 -7.71
CA ARG A 253 17.23 1.97 -7.18
C ARG A 253 15.88 2.10 -7.85
N TYR A 254 14.91 2.62 -7.11
CA TYR A 254 13.51 2.78 -7.51
C TYR A 254 12.95 4.09 -7.00
N CYS A 255 12.09 4.69 -7.79
CA CYS A 255 11.31 5.85 -7.38
C CYS A 255 9.88 5.71 -7.92
N GLY A 256 8.90 6.01 -7.11
CA GLY A 256 7.51 5.89 -7.54
C GLY A 256 6.51 6.54 -6.60
N PRO A 257 5.29 6.78 -7.09
CA PRO A 257 4.21 7.36 -6.30
C PRO A 257 3.54 6.32 -5.42
N ILE A 258 3.12 6.76 -4.22
CA ILE A 258 2.33 5.96 -3.28
C ILE A 258 1.02 6.72 -3.03
N PRO A 259 -0.12 6.24 -3.54
CA PRO A 259 -1.39 6.96 -3.47
C PRO A 259 -2.09 6.71 -2.13
N CYS A 260 -2.07 7.68 -1.24
CA CYS A 260 -2.73 7.65 0.05
C CYS A 260 -4.00 8.50 0.08
N GLY A 261 -5.04 7.97 0.70
CA GLY A 261 -6.31 8.68 0.83
C GLY A 261 -7.32 8.36 -0.26
N MET A 262 -8.16 7.43 0.11
CA MET A 262 -9.18 6.80 -0.74
C MET A 262 -10.03 7.83 -1.49
N VAL A 263 -10.26 7.59 -2.77
CA VAL A 263 -11.16 8.39 -3.58
C VAL A 263 -12.57 8.45 -2.96
N LYS A 264 -13.34 9.48 -3.28
CA LYS A 264 -14.68 9.66 -2.70
C LYS A 264 -15.63 8.52 -3.08
N ASN A 265 -15.58 8.10 -4.34
CA ASN A 265 -16.44 7.04 -4.88
C ASN A 265 -15.61 6.12 -5.80
N PRO A 266 -15.44 4.84 -5.43
CA PRO A 266 -14.64 3.90 -6.22
C PRO A 266 -15.44 3.24 -7.36
N VAL A 267 -16.70 3.58 -7.59
CA VAL A 267 -17.55 2.91 -8.58
C VAL A 267 -18.26 3.90 -9.52
N LYS A 268 -18.41 3.47 -10.76
CA LYS A 268 -19.30 4.01 -11.80
C LYS A 268 -20.12 2.89 -12.42
N ASN A 269 -20.95 3.19 -13.42
CA ASN A 269 -21.65 2.14 -14.17
C ASN A 269 -20.60 1.15 -14.71
N ARG A 270 -20.71 -0.13 -14.33
CA ARG A 270 -19.87 -1.23 -14.80
C ARG A 270 -18.35 -1.05 -14.59
N VAL A 271 -17.94 -0.11 -13.74
CA VAL A 271 -16.52 0.17 -13.45
C VAL A 271 -16.30 0.28 -11.95
N MET A 272 -15.25 -0.38 -11.44
CA MET A 272 -14.85 -0.31 -10.03
C MET A 272 -13.33 -0.21 -9.90
N LEU A 273 -12.87 0.61 -8.95
CA LEU A 273 -11.45 0.71 -8.57
C LEU A 273 -11.16 -0.10 -7.31
N ILE A 274 -10.03 -0.79 -7.29
CA ILE A 274 -9.57 -1.60 -6.15
C ILE A 274 -8.08 -1.32 -5.89
N GLY A 275 -7.70 -1.31 -4.62
CA GLY A 275 -6.32 -1.12 -4.20
C GLY A 275 -5.79 0.29 -4.45
N ASP A 276 -4.55 0.39 -4.89
CA ASP A 276 -3.86 1.68 -5.10
C ASP A 276 -4.50 2.52 -6.21
N ALA A 277 -5.16 1.90 -7.18
CA ALA A 277 -6.00 2.60 -8.15
C ALA A 277 -7.08 3.44 -7.48
N ALA A 278 -7.57 3.02 -6.32
CA ALA A 278 -8.55 3.73 -5.49
C ALA A 278 -7.91 4.57 -4.36
N GLY A 279 -6.58 4.64 -4.28
CA GLY A 279 -5.86 5.40 -3.25
C GLY A 279 -5.83 4.72 -1.88
N MET A 280 -5.77 3.40 -1.82
CA MET A 280 -5.93 2.62 -0.59
C MET A 280 -4.65 2.38 0.20
N SER A 281 -3.49 2.85 -0.25
CA SER A 281 -2.26 2.78 0.54
C SER A 281 -2.45 3.45 1.90
N LYS A 282 -2.00 2.77 2.96
CA LYS A 282 -2.14 3.27 4.34
C LYS A 282 -1.37 4.58 4.53
N PRO A 283 -1.98 5.62 5.10
CA PRO A 283 -1.32 6.91 5.27
C PRO A 283 -0.17 6.90 6.29
N THR A 284 -0.03 5.83 7.06
CA THR A 284 0.99 5.66 8.11
C THR A 284 2.19 4.84 7.68
N THR A 285 2.06 3.96 6.67
CA THR A 285 3.11 3.00 6.30
C THR A 285 3.25 2.80 4.80
N GLY A 286 2.39 3.39 3.97
CA GLY A 286 2.39 3.19 2.52
C GLY A 286 1.92 1.82 2.03
N GLY A 287 1.62 0.86 2.91
CA GLY A 287 1.24 -0.49 2.52
C GLY A 287 -0.15 -0.57 1.88
N GLY A 288 -0.24 -1.09 0.64
CA GLY A 288 -1.48 -1.20 -0.16
C GLY A 288 -2.04 -2.62 -0.30
N ILE A 289 -1.21 -3.67 -0.20
CA ILE A 289 -1.63 -5.07 -0.45
C ILE A 289 -2.74 -5.50 0.52
N GLY A 290 -2.52 -5.37 1.82
CA GLY A 290 -3.51 -5.75 2.84
C GLY A 290 -4.86 -5.05 2.68
N PRO A 291 -4.91 -3.71 2.56
CA PRO A 291 -6.15 -2.98 2.29
C PRO A 291 -6.86 -3.40 0.99
N GLY A 292 -6.12 -3.63 -0.10
CA GLY A 292 -6.69 -4.05 -1.38
C GLY A 292 -7.28 -5.47 -1.32
N PHE A 293 -6.58 -6.43 -0.71
CA PHE A 293 -7.13 -7.78 -0.47
C PHE A 293 -8.40 -7.71 0.38
N LYS A 294 -8.36 -6.94 1.46
CA LYS A 294 -9.53 -6.75 2.32
C LYS A 294 -10.72 -6.17 1.54
N GLN A 295 -10.50 -5.21 0.65
CA GLN A 295 -11.57 -4.59 -0.13
C GLN A 295 -12.33 -5.63 -0.95
N ILE A 296 -11.62 -6.43 -1.76
CA ILE A 296 -12.27 -7.42 -2.63
C ILE A 296 -12.90 -8.56 -1.81
N GLU A 297 -12.22 -9.06 -0.79
CA GLU A 297 -12.73 -10.13 0.08
C GLU A 297 -14.04 -9.75 0.78
N MET A 298 -14.19 -8.48 1.15
CA MET A 298 -15.43 -8.01 1.80
C MET A 298 -16.63 -7.94 0.87
N ILE A 299 -16.43 -7.82 -0.44
CA ILE A 299 -17.52 -7.56 -1.41
C ILE A 299 -17.72 -8.70 -2.41
N ILE A 300 -16.81 -9.66 -2.48
CA ILE A 300 -16.75 -10.65 -3.56
C ILE A 300 -18.05 -11.45 -3.74
N GLY A 301 -18.71 -11.86 -2.66
CA GLY A 301 -19.97 -12.62 -2.74
C GLY A 301 -21.11 -11.80 -3.36
N GLU A 302 -21.30 -10.56 -2.89
CA GLU A 302 -22.32 -9.67 -3.41
C GLU A 302 -21.99 -9.22 -4.84
N LEU A 303 -20.69 -9.00 -5.13
CA LEU A 303 -20.22 -8.63 -6.45
C LEU A 303 -20.45 -9.75 -7.47
N SER A 304 -20.12 -10.99 -7.12
CA SER A 304 -20.35 -12.18 -7.97
C SER A 304 -21.85 -12.35 -8.29
N THR A 305 -22.72 -12.19 -7.31
CA THR A 305 -24.17 -12.21 -7.52
C THR A 305 -24.63 -11.09 -8.47
N ALA A 306 -24.08 -9.88 -8.32
CA ALA A 306 -24.42 -8.74 -9.20
C ALA A 306 -23.95 -8.97 -10.64
N ILE A 307 -22.79 -9.60 -10.85
CA ILE A 307 -22.29 -9.96 -12.19
C ILE A 307 -23.23 -10.97 -12.86
N ASN A 308 -23.59 -12.04 -12.14
CA ASN A 308 -24.51 -13.07 -12.66
C ASN A 308 -25.86 -12.50 -13.08
N ASN A 309 -26.38 -11.55 -12.31
CA ASN A 309 -27.67 -10.90 -12.58
C ASN A 309 -27.59 -9.69 -13.50
N ASN A 310 -26.41 -9.38 -14.03
CA ASN A 310 -26.12 -8.16 -14.81
C ASN A 310 -26.51 -6.85 -14.09
N GLN A 311 -26.48 -6.83 -12.75
CA GLN A 311 -26.85 -5.70 -11.88
C GLN A 311 -25.63 -4.83 -11.57
N LEU A 312 -25.08 -4.16 -12.58
CA LEU A 312 -23.80 -3.46 -12.52
C LEU A 312 -23.90 -1.93 -12.71
N SER A 313 -25.11 -1.37 -12.59
CA SER A 313 -25.26 0.08 -12.56
C SER A 313 -24.52 0.70 -11.35
N GLN A 314 -24.12 1.96 -11.46
CA GLN A 314 -23.45 2.67 -10.36
C GLN A 314 -24.22 2.55 -9.05
N LYS A 315 -25.55 2.69 -9.09
CA LYS A 315 -26.42 2.58 -7.91
C LYS A 315 -26.33 1.20 -7.25
N GLN A 316 -26.29 0.14 -8.05
CA GLN A 316 -26.17 -1.25 -7.54
C GLN A 316 -24.79 -1.54 -6.98
N LEU A 317 -23.72 -1.15 -7.68
CA LEU A 317 -22.36 -1.26 -7.17
C LEU A 317 -22.15 -0.45 -5.89
N GLN A 318 -22.78 0.74 -5.78
CA GLN A 318 -22.75 1.51 -4.53
C GLN A 318 -23.43 0.79 -3.37
N LYS A 319 -24.53 0.06 -3.58
CA LYS A 319 -25.17 -0.74 -2.53
C LYS A 319 -24.23 -1.78 -1.95
N ILE A 320 -23.45 -2.43 -2.81
CA ILE A 320 -22.46 -3.46 -2.41
C ILE A 320 -21.28 -2.83 -1.65
N THR A 321 -20.82 -1.67 -2.09
CA THR A 321 -19.54 -1.11 -1.66
C THR A 321 -19.64 -0.03 -0.59
N SER A 322 -20.66 0.85 -0.63
CA SER A 322 -20.62 2.14 0.08
C SER A 322 -20.40 2.03 1.58
N LYS A 323 -21.11 1.13 2.28
CA LYS A 323 -20.95 0.99 3.74
C LYS A 323 -19.52 0.59 4.09
N LYS A 324 -19.00 -0.46 3.44
CA LYS A 324 -17.66 -1.02 3.66
C LYS A 324 -16.59 0.00 3.27
N TRP A 325 -16.80 0.71 2.16
CA TRP A 325 -15.91 1.76 1.66
C TRP A 325 -15.81 2.95 2.62
N HIS A 326 -16.94 3.47 3.12
CA HIS A 326 -16.96 4.58 4.07
C HIS A 326 -16.30 4.21 5.41
N GLU A 327 -16.50 2.98 5.88
CA GLU A 327 -15.85 2.49 7.09
C GLU A 327 -14.33 2.44 6.94
N MET A 328 -13.83 1.87 5.83
CA MET A 328 -12.40 1.81 5.53
C MET A 328 -11.82 3.21 5.36
N LYS A 329 -12.50 4.07 4.61
CA LYS A 329 -12.08 5.46 4.38
C LYS A 329 -12.00 6.24 5.70
N ARG A 330 -13.01 6.15 6.55
CA ARG A 330 -13.01 6.81 7.87
C ARG A 330 -11.87 6.31 8.76
N THR A 331 -11.55 5.03 8.70
CA THR A 331 -10.40 4.47 9.44
C THR A 331 -9.09 5.06 8.93
N GLN A 332 -8.90 5.16 7.62
CA GLN A 332 -7.70 5.77 7.05
C GLN A 332 -7.61 7.27 7.31
N ASP A 333 -8.72 8.00 7.24
CA ASP A 333 -8.74 9.44 7.54
C ASP A 333 -8.38 9.71 9.01
N LYS A 334 -8.85 8.87 9.95
CA LYS A 334 -8.42 8.91 11.36
C LYS A 334 -6.95 8.58 11.54
N ALA A 335 -6.44 7.56 10.86
CA ALA A 335 -5.03 7.20 10.90
C ALA A 335 -4.14 8.34 10.39
N ARG A 336 -4.56 9.01 9.30
CA ARG A 336 -3.88 10.21 8.80
C ARG A 336 -3.89 11.35 9.82
N ALA A 337 -5.05 11.66 10.40
CA ALA A 337 -5.15 12.73 11.39
C ALA A 337 -4.25 12.49 12.61
N LEU A 338 -4.11 11.23 13.05
CA LEU A 338 -3.18 10.86 14.13
C LEU A 338 -1.72 10.95 13.70
N ARG A 339 -1.37 10.51 12.47
CA ARG A 339 -0.03 10.67 11.91
C ARG A 339 0.36 12.15 11.84
N ASP A 340 -0.52 12.99 11.30
CA ASP A 340 -0.27 14.42 11.15
C ASP A 340 -0.06 15.12 12.50
N LEU A 341 -0.77 14.66 13.53
CA LEU A 341 -0.65 15.20 14.88
C LEU A 341 0.62 14.76 15.60
N LEU A 342 1.04 13.50 15.42
CA LEU A 342 2.13 12.89 16.20
C LEU A 342 3.47 12.89 15.47
N VAL A 343 3.44 13.09 14.13
CA VAL A 343 4.64 12.96 13.29
C VAL A 343 4.71 14.07 12.23
N SER A 344 3.80 14.08 11.25
CA SER A 344 4.02 14.81 10.00
C SER A 344 4.08 16.34 10.16
N ASN A 345 3.36 16.90 11.12
CA ASN A 345 3.32 18.36 11.37
C ASN A 345 4.16 18.76 12.59
N CYS A 346 5.05 17.90 13.07
CA CYS A 346 5.92 18.18 14.20
C CYS A 346 7.27 18.72 13.73
N THR A 347 7.86 19.62 14.52
CA THR A 347 9.29 20.00 14.37
C THR A 347 10.16 18.86 14.91
N ASP A 348 11.48 18.92 14.64
CA ASP A 348 12.40 17.89 15.14
C ASP A 348 12.43 17.91 16.69
N GLU A 349 12.34 19.06 17.34
CA GLU A 349 12.26 19.18 18.80
C GLU A 349 10.96 18.57 19.36
N GLU A 350 9.83 18.76 18.67
CA GLU A 350 8.57 18.13 19.06
C GLU A 350 8.62 16.62 18.89
N LEU A 351 9.25 16.15 17.79
CA LEU A 351 9.46 14.71 17.56
C LEU A 351 10.37 14.11 18.63
N ASP A 352 11.48 14.74 18.98
CA ASP A 352 12.39 14.27 20.01
C ASP A 352 11.66 14.12 21.36
N LEU A 353 10.84 15.12 21.72
CA LEU A 353 10.00 15.03 22.93
C LEU A 353 9.00 13.86 22.85
N HIS A 354 8.43 13.59 21.67
CA HIS A 354 7.57 12.40 21.50
C HIS A 354 8.36 11.11 21.65
N PHE A 355 9.56 11.02 21.06
CA PHE A 355 10.42 9.83 21.13
C PHE A 355 10.92 9.58 22.55
N GLU A 356 11.29 10.62 23.32
CA GLU A 356 11.61 10.51 24.75
C GLU A 356 10.43 9.93 25.54
N ASN A 357 9.19 10.31 25.21
CA ASN A 357 8.01 9.73 25.86
C ASN A 357 7.73 8.30 25.41
N PHE A 358 7.96 7.97 24.12
CA PHE A 358 7.79 6.61 23.61
C PHE A 358 8.82 5.64 24.18
N SER A 359 10.05 6.09 24.50
CA SER A 359 11.10 5.26 25.07
C SER A 359 10.89 4.90 26.55
N LYS A 360 9.94 5.54 27.24
CA LYS A 360 9.62 5.20 28.65
C LYS A 360 9.07 3.78 28.76
N PRO A 361 9.52 2.98 29.73
CA PRO A 361 9.15 1.56 29.84
C PRO A 361 7.63 1.31 29.83
N GLU A 362 6.86 2.12 30.57
CA GLU A 362 5.40 2.00 30.63
C GLU A 362 4.71 2.35 29.29
N VAL A 363 5.29 3.25 28.51
CA VAL A 363 4.77 3.63 27.18
C VAL A 363 5.17 2.59 26.16
N LEU A 364 6.40 2.08 26.19
CA LEU A 364 6.83 0.95 25.36
C LEU A 364 5.95 -0.29 25.59
N GLN A 365 5.66 -0.62 26.86
CA GLN A 365 4.75 -1.71 27.18
C GLN A 365 3.35 -1.48 26.57
N LEU A 366 2.84 -0.25 26.63
CA LEU A 366 1.57 0.11 25.99
C LEU A 366 1.66 -0.04 24.47
N ILE A 367 2.73 0.46 23.84
CA ILE A 367 2.96 0.35 22.38
C ILE A 367 2.99 -1.13 21.97
N ASN A 368 3.75 -1.97 22.67
CA ASN A 368 3.89 -3.39 22.35
C ASN A 368 2.60 -4.19 22.60
N SER A 369 1.79 -3.80 23.59
CA SER A 369 0.53 -4.50 23.91
C SER A 369 -0.63 -4.14 22.96
N VAL A 370 -0.68 -2.90 22.45
CA VAL A 370 -1.78 -2.38 21.64
C VAL A 370 -1.36 -2.17 20.19
N GLY A 371 -0.05 -2.03 19.95
CA GLY A 371 0.51 -1.70 18.65
C GLY A 371 0.24 -2.80 17.60
N ASP A 372 -0.44 -2.39 16.55
CA ASP A 372 -0.66 -3.20 15.34
C ASP A 372 -0.43 -2.27 14.15
N ILE A 373 0.60 -2.54 13.37
CA ILE A 373 0.95 -1.75 12.18
C ILE A 373 -0.18 -1.70 11.15
N GLU A 374 -1.07 -2.70 11.20
CA GLU A 374 -2.27 -2.74 10.36
C GLU A 374 -3.43 -1.91 10.93
N LYS A 375 -3.40 -1.61 12.23
CA LYS A 375 -4.45 -0.88 12.95
C LYS A 375 -3.87 0.25 13.81
N PRO A 376 -3.29 1.30 13.21
CA PRO A 376 -2.62 2.36 13.96
C PRO A 376 -3.57 3.22 14.82
N VAL A 377 -4.86 3.25 14.50
CA VAL A 377 -5.83 4.10 15.22
C VAL A 377 -5.99 3.70 16.69
N PRO A 378 -6.17 2.41 17.07
CA PRO A 378 -6.20 2.00 18.47
C PRO A 378 -4.97 2.42 19.26
N LEU A 379 -3.77 2.25 18.70
CA LEU A 379 -2.52 2.68 19.35
C LEU A 379 -2.49 4.20 19.54
N GLY A 380 -2.74 4.98 18.49
CA GLY A 380 -2.74 6.44 18.58
C GLY A 380 -3.74 6.96 19.61
N MET A 381 -4.93 6.39 19.66
CA MET A 381 -5.93 6.73 20.67
C MET A 381 -5.52 6.35 22.08
N ALA A 382 -4.86 5.20 22.27
CA ALA A 382 -4.34 4.75 23.57
C ALA A 382 -3.23 5.69 24.07
N LEU A 383 -2.30 6.10 23.19
CA LEU A 383 -1.25 7.06 23.49
C LEU A 383 -1.83 8.41 23.94
N LEU A 384 -2.76 8.97 23.15
CA LEU A 384 -3.40 10.24 23.50
C LEU A 384 -4.17 10.19 24.85
N LYS A 385 -4.79 9.03 25.17
CA LYS A 385 -5.59 8.87 26.38
C LYS A 385 -4.74 8.57 27.61
N LYS A 386 -3.73 7.70 27.50
CA LYS A 386 -3.00 7.13 28.63
C LYS A 386 -1.69 7.84 28.95
N VAL A 387 -1.03 8.49 27.95
CA VAL A 387 0.25 9.16 28.15
C VAL A 387 0.02 10.62 28.57
N PRO A 388 0.40 11.04 29.78
CA PRO A 388 0.12 12.40 30.28
C PRO A 388 0.70 13.50 29.40
N ALA A 389 1.90 13.30 28.84
CA ALA A 389 2.56 14.24 27.94
C ALA A 389 1.71 14.59 26.71
N PHE A 390 0.84 13.68 26.26
CA PHE A 390 -0.01 13.88 25.08
C PHE A 390 -1.40 14.43 25.38
N ARG A 391 -1.71 14.80 26.65
CA ARG A 391 -3.03 15.36 27.01
C ARG A 391 -3.38 16.63 26.25
N LYS A 392 -2.41 17.53 26.01
CA LYS A 392 -2.62 18.73 25.21
C LYS A 392 -2.90 18.41 23.73
N LEU A 393 -2.23 17.38 23.20
CA LEU A 393 -2.47 16.87 21.85
C LEU A 393 -3.84 16.18 21.75
N ALA A 394 -4.31 15.51 22.83
CA ALA A 394 -5.62 14.89 22.87
C ALA A 394 -6.77 15.91 22.70
N LEU A 395 -6.64 17.11 23.22
CA LEU A 395 -7.60 18.19 22.99
C LEU A 395 -7.63 18.64 21.53
N LYS A 396 -6.45 18.84 20.91
CA LYS A 396 -6.34 19.15 19.47
C LYS A 396 -6.88 18.01 18.60
N ALA A 397 -6.61 16.75 19.01
CA ALA A 397 -7.10 15.55 18.32
C ALA A 397 -8.63 15.41 18.40
N GLY A 398 -9.23 15.70 19.56
CA GLY A 398 -10.67 15.63 19.78
C GLY A 398 -11.42 16.48 18.75
N VAL A 399 -10.98 17.71 18.54
CA VAL A 399 -11.57 18.59 17.52
C VAL A 399 -11.36 18.02 16.10
N LYS A 400 -10.15 17.57 15.77
CA LYS A 400 -9.81 17.08 14.42
C LYS A 400 -10.49 15.73 14.08
N LEU A 401 -10.61 14.83 15.08
CA LEU A 401 -11.22 13.50 14.92
C LEU A 401 -12.76 13.52 14.93
N LEU A 402 -13.38 14.59 15.43
CA LEU A 402 -14.83 14.78 15.36
C LEU A 402 -15.30 15.18 13.95
N PHE A 403 -14.40 15.74 13.13
CA PHE A 403 -14.70 16.22 11.76
C PHE A 403 -14.15 15.27 10.67
N THR A 404 -13.59 14.11 11.02
CA THR A 404 -13.16 13.02 10.10
C THR A 404 -14.00 11.76 10.33
#